data_b976370ded6be61d0a327cffda529027
#
_entry.id   b976370ded6be61d0a327cffda529027
#
_cell.length_a   1.000
_cell.length_b   1.000
_cell.length_c   1.000
_cell.angle_alpha   90.00
_cell.angle_beta   90.00
_cell.angle_gamma   90.00
#
_symmetry.space_group_name_H-M   'P 1'
#
loop_
_entity.id
_entity.type
_entity.pdbx_description
1 polymer ?
#
loop_
_entity_poly.entity_id
_entity_poly.type
_entity_poly.pdbx_seq_one_letter_code
_entity_poly.pdbx_strand_id
1 'polypeptide(L)'
;MPHILDVILVVYLAMRAIAGWMRGAVVGVASLIGLVLGVWAGLWTSGIVADQFFDENWTWLAAGAVRVCITLVIAEIIQGICVHIAQHIHRAFNSVGLGNVDRFGGSVLNVIATALVVTVAATALSPILPPSWTEAIDESSVITQTNRVIPDEVNEAAARLVGRAADTFPKVFADEAPSLPAPAPDDETVTTPGVRRAAQSIVKVRSRAPRCDRASEGTGWVSSRHRVATNAHVVAGSNQVTVQVGGSGARLQARVVSYDPDMDLAVLAVPDLHAPALTMASAVKDGDPTVVAGFPLDGPYTLEAATVRGSIMARGENIYGTDTVVREILSLRGTVRPGNSGGPLLTTDGKVAGTIFARSTAQPQTGYALSNNQTRKFIRAGANDTTAAATGWCTVG
;
A
#
# COMPACT_ATOMS: atom_id res chain seq x y z
N MET A 1 6.08 -18.30 -14.74
CA MET A 1 4.62 -18.06 -14.99
C MET A 1 4.25 -16.64 -15.45
N PRO A 2 5.13 -15.63 -15.40
CA PRO A 2 4.77 -14.26 -15.77
C PRO A 2 4.24 -14.10 -17.20
N HIS A 3 4.85 -14.81 -18.15
CA HIS A 3 4.41 -14.74 -19.56
C HIS A 3 2.98 -15.25 -19.82
N ILE A 4 2.45 -16.13 -18.95
CA ILE A 4 1.09 -16.64 -19.12
C ILE A 4 0.07 -15.56 -18.77
N LEU A 5 0.30 -14.80 -17.69
CA LEU A 5 -0.57 -13.69 -17.30
C LEU A 5 -0.57 -12.59 -18.38
N ASP A 6 0.60 -12.23 -18.91
CA ASP A 6 0.71 -11.24 -19.99
C ASP A 6 -0.04 -11.68 -21.25
N VAL A 7 0.08 -12.97 -21.62
CA VAL A 7 -0.66 -13.51 -22.76
C VAL A 7 -2.17 -13.43 -22.52
N ILE A 8 -2.65 -13.82 -21.34
CA ILE A 8 -4.08 -13.72 -20.97
C ILE A 8 -4.54 -12.26 -21.04
N LEU A 9 -3.76 -11.33 -20.47
CA LEU A 9 -4.09 -9.91 -20.47
C LEU A 9 -4.12 -9.34 -21.89
N VAL A 10 -3.14 -9.65 -22.72
CA VAL A 10 -3.12 -9.19 -24.13
C VAL A 10 -4.31 -9.73 -24.91
N VAL A 11 -4.64 -11.03 -24.77
CA VAL A 11 -5.83 -11.62 -25.40
C VAL A 11 -7.11 -10.95 -24.90
N TYR A 12 -7.21 -10.71 -23.60
CA TYR A 12 -8.34 -10.02 -23.00
C TYR A 12 -8.47 -8.58 -23.52
N LEU A 13 -7.37 -7.82 -23.57
CA LEU A 13 -7.36 -6.46 -24.13
C LEU A 13 -7.71 -6.43 -25.61
N ALA A 14 -7.28 -7.44 -26.39
CA ALA A 14 -7.67 -7.58 -27.79
C ALA A 14 -9.19 -7.81 -27.94
N MET A 15 -9.77 -8.68 -27.12
CA MET A 15 -11.23 -8.87 -27.10
C MET A 15 -11.96 -7.57 -26.71
N ARG A 16 -11.42 -6.81 -25.78
CA ARG A 16 -11.97 -5.50 -25.38
C ARG A 16 -11.83 -4.44 -26.47
N ALA A 17 -10.75 -4.49 -27.26
CA ALA A 17 -10.60 -3.65 -28.45
C ALA A 17 -11.69 -3.92 -29.49
N ILE A 18 -11.96 -5.19 -29.79
CA ILE A 18 -13.04 -5.60 -30.71
C ILE A 18 -14.41 -5.14 -30.19
N ALA A 19 -14.67 -5.35 -28.90
CA ALA A 19 -15.91 -4.89 -28.28
C ALA A 19 -16.08 -3.36 -28.33
N GLY A 20 -14.99 -2.61 -28.13
CA GLY A 20 -14.95 -1.15 -28.27
C GLY A 20 -15.20 -0.69 -29.71
N TRP A 21 -14.62 -1.37 -30.69
CA TRP A 21 -14.86 -1.13 -32.11
C TRP A 21 -16.34 -1.32 -32.49
N MET A 22 -16.97 -2.34 -31.94
CA MET A 22 -18.40 -2.62 -32.19
C MET A 22 -19.34 -1.59 -31.54
N ARG A 23 -18.95 -1.02 -30.39
CA ARG A 23 -19.80 -0.10 -29.63
C ARG A 23 -19.60 1.37 -30.00
N GLY A 24 -18.41 1.75 -30.44
CA GLY A 24 -18.00 3.13 -30.69
C GLY A 24 -17.61 3.92 -29.44
N ALA A 25 -16.89 5.04 -29.64
CA ALA A 25 -16.39 5.90 -28.56
C ALA A 25 -17.52 6.60 -27.80
N VAL A 26 -18.53 7.08 -28.51
CA VAL A 26 -19.68 7.77 -27.89
C VAL A 26 -20.37 6.90 -26.86
N VAL A 27 -20.64 5.64 -27.22
CA VAL A 27 -21.25 4.66 -26.30
C VAL A 27 -20.27 4.27 -25.20
N GLY A 28 -18.99 4.15 -25.51
CA GLY A 28 -17.94 3.83 -24.54
C GLY A 28 -17.80 4.90 -23.46
N VAL A 29 -17.72 6.19 -23.83
CA VAL A 29 -17.66 7.32 -22.89
C VAL A 29 -18.91 7.37 -22.02
N ALA A 30 -20.09 7.25 -22.61
CA ALA A 30 -21.34 7.24 -21.87
C ALA A 30 -21.44 6.08 -20.87
N SER A 31 -20.92 4.90 -21.25
CA SER A 31 -20.83 3.74 -20.36
C SER A 31 -19.93 4.01 -19.15
N LEU A 32 -18.77 4.64 -19.35
CA LEU A 32 -17.85 5.02 -18.26
C LEU A 32 -18.47 6.07 -17.34
N ILE A 33 -19.05 7.12 -17.90
CA ILE A 33 -19.76 8.15 -17.13
C ILE A 33 -20.89 7.53 -16.32
N GLY A 34 -21.69 6.67 -16.95
CA GLY A 34 -22.79 5.97 -16.31
C GLY A 34 -22.33 5.06 -15.17
N LEU A 35 -21.21 4.36 -15.35
CA LEU A 35 -20.62 3.54 -14.30
C LEU A 35 -20.16 4.37 -13.10
N VAL A 36 -19.43 5.46 -13.34
CA VAL A 36 -18.93 6.35 -12.26
C VAL A 36 -20.08 6.97 -11.48
N LEU A 37 -21.07 7.52 -12.20
CA LEU A 37 -22.27 8.10 -11.58
C LEU A 37 -23.10 7.03 -10.85
N GLY A 38 -23.19 5.84 -11.42
CA GLY A 38 -23.93 4.72 -10.84
C GLY A 38 -23.30 4.18 -9.57
N VAL A 39 -21.96 4.03 -9.55
CA VAL A 39 -21.23 3.63 -8.34
C VAL A 39 -21.37 4.72 -7.26
N TRP A 40 -21.21 5.98 -7.60
CA TRP A 40 -21.38 7.09 -6.65
C TRP A 40 -22.80 7.10 -6.06
N ALA A 41 -23.85 7.03 -6.89
CA ALA A 41 -25.22 6.98 -6.45
C ALA A 41 -25.53 5.72 -5.63
N GLY A 42 -24.97 4.57 -6.03
CA GLY A 42 -25.12 3.29 -5.34
C GLY A 42 -24.49 3.30 -3.94
N LEU A 43 -23.29 3.86 -3.79
CA LEU A 43 -22.65 4.03 -2.49
C LEU A 43 -23.44 4.95 -1.58
N TRP A 44 -23.95 6.05 -2.11
CA TRP A 44 -24.79 6.99 -1.35
C TRP A 44 -26.11 6.34 -0.90
N THR A 45 -26.81 5.66 -1.81
CA THR A 45 -28.10 5.01 -1.52
C THR A 45 -27.91 3.79 -0.60
N SER A 46 -26.85 3.01 -0.77
CA SER A 46 -26.57 1.86 0.09
C SER A 46 -26.30 2.27 1.55
N GLY A 47 -25.74 3.46 1.77
CA GLY A 47 -25.61 4.06 3.11
C GLY A 47 -26.98 4.32 3.74
N ILE A 48 -27.88 5.01 3.04
CA ILE A 48 -29.23 5.33 3.53
C ILE A 48 -30.04 4.06 3.82
N VAL A 49 -29.96 3.06 2.93
CA VAL A 49 -30.66 1.78 3.12
C VAL A 49 -30.08 1.00 4.31
N ALA A 50 -28.77 1.04 4.47
CA ALA A 50 -28.11 0.36 5.60
C ALA A 50 -28.57 0.92 6.94
N ASP A 51 -28.64 2.24 7.07
CA ASP A 51 -29.03 2.91 8.32
C ASP A 51 -30.50 2.68 8.69
N GLN A 52 -31.36 2.34 7.71
CA GLN A 52 -32.79 2.09 7.93
C GLN A 52 -33.17 0.61 8.15
N PHE A 53 -32.40 -0.34 7.58
CA PHE A 53 -32.81 -1.74 7.49
C PHE A 53 -31.88 -2.72 8.21
N PHE A 54 -30.67 -2.28 8.66
CA PHE A 54 -29.75 -3.18 9.35
C PHE A 54 -29.75 -2.91 10.85
N ASP A 55 -30.33 -3.85 11.61
CA ASP A 55 -30.26 -3.88 13.06
C ASP A 55 -28.91 -4.45 13.54
N GLU A 56 -28.58 -4.28 14.82
CA GLU A 56 -27.37 -4.77 15.48
C GLU A 56 -27.16 -6.31 15.36
N ASN A 57 -28.20 -7.05 14.93
CA ASN A 57 -28.14 -8.50 14.74
C ASN A 57 -27.55 -8.94 13.39
N TRP A 58 -27.30 -8.06 12.46
CA TRP A 58 -26.69 -8.41 11.17
C TRP A 58 -25.18 -8.57 11.32
N THR A 59 -24.66 -9.69 10.78
CA THR A 59 -23.21 -9.83 10.69
C THR A 59 -22.64 -8.77 9.75
N TRP A 60 -21.48 -8.20 10.08
CA TRP A 60 -20.81 -7.20 9.25
C TRP A 60 -20.58 -7.66 7.78
N LEU A 61 -20.38 -8.99 7.58
CA LEU A 61 -20.25 -9.61 6.25
C LEU A 61 -21.57 -9.55 5.46
N ALA A 62 -22.69 -9.87 6.10
CA ALA A 62 -23.99 -9.83 5.44
C ALA A 62 -24.41 -8.38 5.08
N ALA A 63 -24.22 -7.44 5.98
CA ALA A 63 -24.46 -6.03 5.72
C ALA A 63 -23.56 -5.48 4.60
N GLY A 64 -22.28 -5.85 4.59
CA GLY A 64 -21.34 -5.51 3.54
C GLY A 64 -21.73 -6.07 2.18
N ALA A 65 -22.12 -7.35 2.11
CA ALA A 65 -22.56 -8.00 0.87
C ALA A 65 -23.80 -7.31 0.28
N VAL A 66 -24.78 -6.98 1.11
CA VAL A 66 -26.01 -6.28 0.66
C VAL A 66 -25.68 -4.88 0.14
N ARG A 67 -24.80 -4.12 0.82
CA ARG A 67 -24.35 -2.80 0.31
C ARG A 67 -23.68 -2.91 -1.06
N VAL A 68 -22.84 -3.90 -1.25
CA VAL A 68 -22.18 -4.16 -2.55
C VAL A 68 -23.22 -4.50 -3.61
N CYS A 69 -24.19 -5.40 -3.30
CA CYS A 69 -25.24 -5.76 -4.24
C CYS A 69 -26.10 -4.54 -4.64
N ILE A 70 -26.52 -3.72 -3.70
CA ILE A 70 -27.29 -2.49 -3.98
C ILE A 70 -26.47 -1.56 -4.88
N THR A 71 -25.20 -1.36 -4.57
CA THR A 71 -24.30 -0.50 -5.36
C THR A 71 -24.17 -1.00 -6.79
N LEU A 72 -23.96 -2.31 -6.98
CA LEU A 72 -23.86 -2.91 -8.32
C LEU A 72 -25.15 -2.79 -9.12
N VAL A 73 -26.31 -3.05 -8.52
CA VAL A 73 -27.61 -2.93 -9.20
C VAL A 73 -27.86 -1.50 -9.65
N ILE A 74 -27.60 -0.52 -8.81
CA ILE A 74 -27.78 0.91 -9.15
C ILE A 74 -26.79 1.32 -10.24
N ALA A 75 -25.54 0.84 -10.15
CA ALA A 75 -24.51 1.12 -11.15
C ALA A 75 -24.93 0.59 -12.54
N GLU A 76 -25.41 -0.65 -12.63
CA GLU A 76 -25.90 -1.25 -13.87
C GLU A 76 -27.11 -0.50 -14.46
N ILE A 77 -28.06 -0.08 -13.62
CA ILE A 77 -29.25 0.69 -14.08
C ILE A 77 -28.80 2.03 -14.68
N ILE A 78 -28.01 2.82 -13.97
CA ILE A 78 -27.58 4.15 -14.42
C ILE A 78 -26.69 4.03 -15.66
N GLN A 79 -25.78 3.05 -15.69
CA GLN A 79 -24.95 2.78 -16.86
C GLN A 79 -25.81 2.38 -18.08
N GLY A 80 -26.81 1.54 -17.88
CA GLY A 80 -27.74 1.13 -18.94
C GLY A 80 -28.51 2.32 -19.54
N ILE A 81 -28.96 3.23 -18.71
CA ILE A 81 -29.62 4.48 -19.14
C ILE A 81 -28.68 5.34 -19.99
N CYS A 82 -27.45 5.57 -19.50
CA CYS A 82 -26.45 6.38 -20.22
C CYS A 82 -26.09 5.74 -21.58
N VAL A 83 -25.91 4.43 -21.62
CA VAL A 83 -25.66 3.68 -22.86
C VAL A 83 -26.82 3.78 -23.82
N HIS A 84 -28.06 3.66 -23.34
CA HIS A 84 -29.26 3.77 -24.17
C HIS A 84 -29.36 5.15 -24.85
N ILE A 85 -29.14 6.22 -24.09
CA ILE A 85 -29.11 7.59 -24.62
C ILE A 85 -27.99 7.75 -25.66
N ALA A 86 -26.80 7.25 -25.36
CA ALA A 86 -25.64 7.34 -26.26
C ALA A 86 -25.81 6.57 -27.57
N GLN A 87 -26.60 5.49 -27.61
CA GLN A 87 -26.92 4.76 -28.83
C GLN A 87 -27.69 5.61 -29.84
N HIS A 88 -28.55 6.51 -29.36
CA HIS A 88 -29.25 7.45 -30.27
C HIS A 88 -28.25 8.46 -30.88
N ILE A 89 -27.32 8.96 -30.13
CA ILE A 89 -26.25 9.87 -30.59
C ILE A 89 -25.33 9.13 -31.57
N HIS A 90 -24.92 7.91 -31.28
CA HIS A 90 -24.06 7.09 -32.13
C HIS A 90 -24.68 6.90 -33.54
N ARG A 91 -26.00 6.70 -33.61
CA ARG A 91 -26.70 6.59 -34.90
C ARG A 91 -26.60 7.88 -35.72
N ALA A 92 -26.66 9.04 -35.08
CA ALA A 92 -26.48 10.31 -35.75
C ALA A 92 -25.04 10.51 -36.25
N PHE A 93 -24.00 10.03 -35.52
CA PHE A 93 -22.62 10.06 -35.99
C PHE A 93 -22.39 9.19 -37.23
N ASN A 94 -23.04 8.04 -37.31
CA ASN A 94 -22.96 7.17 -38.48
C ASN A 94 -23.60 7.82 -39.73
N SER A 95 -24.64 8.64 -39.58
CA SER A 95 -25.32 9.31 -40.71
C SER A 95 -24.46 10.45 -41.32
N VAL A 96 -23.48 10.98 -40.60
CA VAL A 96 -22.54 12.04 -41.06
C VAL A 96 -21.21 11.47 -41.55
N GLY A 97 -21.05 10.14 -41.68
CA GLY A 97 -19.83 9.51 -42.19
C GLY A 97 -18.68 9.36 -41.16
N LEU A 98 -18.88 9.74 -39.88
CA LEU A 98 -17.87 9.67 -38.82
C LEU A 98 -17.81 8.31 -38.09
N GLY A 99 -18.55 7.30 -38.57
CA GLY A 99 -18.69 6.01 -37.92
C GLY A 99 -17.37 5.25 -37.73
N ASN A 100 -16.42 5.34 -38.66
CA ASN A 100 -15.13 4.66 -38.52
C ASN A 100 -14.23 5.33 -37.48
N VAL A 101 -14.29 6.66 -37.36
CA VAL A 101 -13.54 7.42 -36.33
C VAL A 101 -14.07 7.08 -34.94
N ASP A 102 -15.40 7.03 -34.80
CA ASP A 102 -16.07 6.65 -33.56
C ASP A 102 -15.72 5.21 -33.16
N ARG A 103 -15.74 4.26 -34.10
CA ARG A 103 -15.35 2.86 -33.84
C ARG A 103 -13.90 2.73 -33.38
N PHE A 104 -12.97 3.41 -34.08
CA PHE A 104 -11.55 3.38 -33.69
C PHE A 104 -11.35 4.00 -32.29
N GLY A 105 -11.95 5.16 -32.05
CA GLY A 105 -11.94 5.81 -30.74
C GLY A 105 -12.50 4.91 -29.64
N GLY A 106 -13.58 4.16 -29.92
CA GLY A 106 -14.17 3.20 -28.99
C GLY A 106 -13.25 2.03 -28.67
N SER A 107 -12.51 1.53 -29.67
CA SER A 107 -11.50 0.49 -29.48
C SER A 107 -10.40 0.95 -28.53
N VAL A 108 -9.80 2.11 -28.80
CA VAL A 108 -8.71 2.69 -27.98
C VAL A 108 -9.17 2.97 -26.57
N LEU A 109 -10.33 3.62 -26.41
CA LEU A 109 -10.89 3.97 -25.10
C LEU A 109 -11.14 2.72 -24.25
N ASN A 110 -11.73 1.67 -24.86
CA ASN A 110 -12.07 0.45 -24.13
C ASN A 110 -10.80 -0.33 -23.69
N VAL A 111 -9.74 -0.32 -24.50
CA VAL A 111 -8.45 -0.91 -24.13
C VAL A 111 -7.84 -0.15 -22.95
N ILE A 112 -7.75 1.19 -23.04
CA ILE A 112 -7.18 2.03 -21.99
C ILE A 112 -7.97 1.85 -20.69
N ALA A 113 -9.30 1.99 -20.73
CA ALA A 113 -10.15 1.85 -19.56
C ALA A 113 -10.01 0.46 -18.91
N THR A 114 -9.97 -0.60 -19.73
CA THR A 114 -9.82 -1.96 -19.24
C THR A 114 -8.43 -2.18 -18.62
N ALA A 115 -7.37 -1.71 -19.27
CA ALA A 115 -6.01 -1.82 -18.74
C ALA A 115 -5.88 -1.10 -17.39
N LEU A 116 -6.45 0.11 -17.26
CA LEU A 116 -6.47 0.85 -16.00
C LEU A 116 -7.21 0.10 -14.90
N VAL A 117 -8.42 -0.39 -15.18
CA VAL A 117 -9.24 -1.13 -14.20
C VAL A 117 -8.53 -2.40 -13.75
N VAL A 118 -7.97 -3.17 -14.68
CA VAL A 118 -7.25 -4.41 -14.37
C VAL A 118 -6.01 -4.13 -13.52
N THR A 119 -5.24 -3.09 -13.85
CA THR A 119 -4.04 -2.73 -13.09
C THR A 119 -4.40 -2.26 -11.69
N VAL A 120 -5.37 -1.35 -11.54
CA VAL A 120 -5.83 -0.88 -10.24
C VAL A 120 -6.39 -2.03 -9.39
N ALA A 121 -7.16 -2.93 -9.98
CA ALA A 121 -7.68 -4.10 -9.28
C ALA A 121 -6.56 -5.07 -8.86
N ALA A 122 -5.61 -5.34 -9.74
CA ALA A 122 -4.48 -6.22 -9.46
C ALA A 122 -3.60 -5.69 -8.33
N THR A 123 -3.25 -4.40 -8.36
CA THR A 123 -2.46 -3.75 -7.31
C THR A 123 -3.22 -3.65 -5.98
N ALA A 124 -4.52 -3.31 -6.03
CA ALA A 124 -5.34 -3.22 -4.83
C ALA A 124 -5.57 -4.57 -4.14
N LEU A 125 -5.70 -5.65 -4.91
CA LEU A 125 -5.92 -7.00 -4.38
C LEU A 125 -4.62 -7.73 -4.01
N SER A 126 -3.46 -7.25 -4.46
CA SER A 126 -2.14 -7.86 -4.22
C SER A 126 -1.90 -8.28 -2.76
N PRO A 127 -2.27 -7.47 -1.74
CA PRO A 127 -2.03 -7.81 -0.35
C PRO A 127 -2.81 -9.03 0.18
N ILE A 128 -3.92 -9.40 -0.48
CA ILE A 128 -4.80 -10.51 -0.06
C ILE A 128 -4.70 -11.73 -0.98
N LEU A 129 -3.92 -11.64 -2.06
CA LEU A 129 -3.74 -12.73 -3.01
C LEU A 129 -2.62 -13.69 -2.58
N PRO A 130 -2.71 -14.99 -2.94
CA PRO A 130 -1.63 -15.94 -2.72
C PRO A 130 -0.32 -15.49 -3.36
N PRO A 131 0.85 -15.84 -2.80
CA PRO A 131 2.18 -15.37 -3.26
C PRO A 131 2.46 -15.63 -4.75
N SER A 132 1.94 -16.74 -5.31
CA SER A 132 2.11 -17.08 -6.72
C SER A 132 1.40 -16.11 -7.68
N TRP A 133 0.27 -15.55 -7.25
CA TRP A 133 -0.49 -14.55 -8.01
C TRP A 133 0.15 -13.17 -7.93
N THR A 134 0.60 -12.79 -6.72
CA THR A 134 1.31 -11.53 -6.50
C THR A 134 2.57 -11.46 -7.35
N GLU A 135 3.34 -12.56 -7.44
CA GLU A 135 4.51 -12.64 -8.31
C GLU A 135 4.16 -12.46 -9.79
N ALA A 136 3.12 -13.13 -10.25
CA ALA A 136 2.68 -13.03 -11.63
C ALA A 136 2.22 -11.60 -11.98
N ILE A 137 1.54 -10.92 -11.05
CA ILE A 137 1.12 -9.51 -11.19
C ILE A 137 2.34 -8.59 -11.26
N ASP A 138 3.27 -8.76 -10.35
CA ASP A 138 4.48 -7.93 -10.23
C ASP A 138 5.45 -8.09 -11.40
N GLU A 139 5.51 -9.28 -12.01
CA GLU A 139 6.36 -9.58 -13.18
C GLU A 139 5.65 -9.27 -14.51
N SER A 140 4.36 -8.94 -14.48
CA SER A 140 3.59 -8.62 -15.69
C SER A 140 4.05 -7.29 -16.30
N SER A 141 4.52 -7.38 -17.55
CA SER A 141 4.91 -6.20 -18.33
C SER A 141 3.72 -5.29 -18.63
N VAL A 142 2.55 -5.85 -18.87
CA VAL A 142 1.31 -5.10 -19.15
C VAL A 142 0.93 -4.27 -17.92
N ILE A 143 0.90 -4.87 -16.74
CA ILE A 143 0.54 -4.20 -15.50
C ILE A 143 1.58 -3.13 -15.14
N THR A 144 2.88 -3.47 -15.22
CA THR A 144 3.96 -2.54 -14.91
C THR A 144 3.95 -1.30 -15.82
N GLN A 145 3.72 -1.47 -17.13
CA GLN A 145 3.66 -0.33 -18.05
C GLN A 145 2.40 0.52 -17.83
N THR A 146 1.27 -0.13 -17.60
CA THR A 146 0.01 0.59 -17.33
C THR A 146 0.10 1.37 -16.02
N ASN A 147 0.71 0.79 -14.99
CA ASN A 147 0.88 1.44 -13.67
C ASN A 147 1.71 2.72 -13.72
N ARG A 148 2.62 2.86 -14.70
CA ARG A 148 3.40 4.11 -14.90
C ARG A 148 2.56 5.29 -15.37
N VAL A 149 1.39 5.03 -15.95
CA VAL A 149 0.50 6.06 -16.52
C VAL A 149 -0.64 6.39 -15.55
N ILE A 150 -0.87 5.55 -14.54
CA ILE A 150 -1.90 5.78 -13.52
C ILE A 150 -1.38 6.82 -12.52
N PRO A 151 -2.15 7.90 -12.25
CA PRO A 151 -1.82 8.83 -11.18
C PRO A 151 -1.76 8.12 -9.82
N ASP A 152 -0.81 8.49 -8.98
CA ASP A 152 -0.58 7.87 -7.68
C ASP A 152 -1.81 7.94 -6.78
N GLU A 153 -2.59 9.03 -6.88
CA GLU A 153 -3.84 9.23 -6.13
C GLU A 153 -4.90 8.14 -6.40
N VAL A 154 -4.94 7.61 -7.62
CA VAL A 154 -5.88 6.53 -8.00
C VAL A 154 -5.46 5.21 -7.34
N ASN A 155 -4.17 4.88 -7.41
CA ASN A 155 -3.62 3.69 -6.75
C ASN A 155 -3.79 3.77 -5.23
N GLU A 156 -3.54 4.92 -4.64
CA GLU A 156 -3.76 5.15 -3.22
C GLU A 156 -5.25 5.04 -2.82
N ALA A 157 -6.16 5.55 -3.64
CA ALA A 157 -7.60 5.44 -3.36
C ALA A 157 -8.07 3.99 -3.41
N ALA A 158 -7.62 3.23 -4.40
CA ALA A 158 -7.94 1.80 -4.54
C ALA A 158 -7.36 0.97 -3.38
N ALA A 159 -6.09 1.21 -3.04
CA ALA A 159 -5.41 0.55 -1.93
C ALA A 159 -6.06 0.88 -0.56
N ARG A 160 -6.55 2.12 -0.38
CA ARG A 160 -7.32 2.51 0.83
C ARG A 160 -8.63 1.75 0.98
N LEU A 161 -9.30 1.40 -0.12
CA LEU A 161 -10.53 0.61 -0.08
C LEU A 161 -10.28 -0.83 0.37
N VAL A 162 -9.20 -1.44 -0.12
CA VAL A 162 -8.83 -2.83 0.21
C VAL A 162 -8.09 -2.90 1.56
N GLY A 163 -7.24 -1.94 1.87
CA GLY A 163 -6.48 -1.88 3.13
C GLY A 163 -7.34 -1.77 4.39
N ARG A 164 -8.60 -1.30 4.26
CA ARG A 164 -9.58 -1.37 5.35
C ARG A 164 -10.06 -2.80 5.66
N ALA A 165 -9.91 -3.71 4.70
CA ALA A 165 -10.26 -5.11 4.86
C ALA A 165 -9.07 -5.99 5.30
N ALA A 166 -7.85 -5.50 5.14
CA ALA A 166 -6.60 -6.20 5.46
C ALA A 166 -5.82 -5.43 6.54
N ASP A 167 -6.42 -5.26 7.73
CA ASP A 167 -5.71 -4.67 8.88
C ASP A 167 -4.71 -5.70 9.43
N THR A 168 -3.51 -5.73 8.82
CA THR A 168 -2.40 -6.62 9.18
C THR A 168 -1.37 -5.98 10.11
N PHE A 169 -1.69 -4.82 10.72
CA PHE A 169 -0.82 -4.27 11.76
C PHE A 169 -0.88 -5.12 13.03
N PRO A 170 0.27 -5.48 13.62
CA PRO A 170 0.29 -6.09 14.95
C PRO A 170 -0.45 -5.18 15.94
N LYS A 171 -1.33 -5.77 16.76
CA LYS A 171 -1.92 -5.05 17.90
C LYS A 171 -0.81 -4.77 18.90
N VAL A 172 -0.30 -3.55 18.90
CA VAL A 172 0.92 -3.17 19.64
C VAL A 172 0.63 -2.90 21.11
N PHE A 173 -0.64 -2.70 21.48
CA PHE A 173 -1.01 -2.31 22.83
C PHE A 173 -2.13 -3.19 23.37
N ALA A 174 -1.94 -3.64 24.62
CA ALA A 174 -3.04 -4.20 25.42
C ALA A 174 -4.05 -3.09 25.80
N ASP A 175 -3.53 -1.87 26.11
CA ASP A 175 -4.28 -0.64 26.37
C ASP A 175 -3.60 0.51 25.65
N GLU A 176 -4.26 1.15 24.67
CA GLU A 176 -3.73 2.34 24.02
C GLU A 176 -3.63 3.51 25.00
N ALA A 177 -2.44 4.03 25.18
CA ALA A 177 -2.23 5.24 25.96
C ALA A 177 -2.99 6.43 25.32
N PRO A 178 -3.56 7.35 26.13
CA PRO A 178 -4.16 8.57 25.60
C PRO A 178 -3.15 9.32 24.74
N SER A 179 -3.59 9.80 23.58
CA SER A 179 -2.70 10.56 22.71
C SER A 179 -2.33 11.90 23.34
N LEU A 180 -1.04 12.15 23.46
CA LEU A 180 -0.54 13.45 23.88
C LEU A 180 -0.88 14.52 22.82
N PRO A 181 -1.23 15.76 23.20
CA PRO A 181 -1.44 16.82 22.23
C PRO A 181 -0.14 17.16 21.49
N ALA A 182 -0.24 17.44 20.20
CA ALA A 182 0.87 17.93 19.39
C ALA A 182 0.35 18.88 18.31
N PRO A 183 1.17 19.80 17.78
CA PRO A 183 0.83 20.62 16.62
C PRO A 183 0.37 19.77 15.43
N ALA A 184 -0.42 20.36 14.55
CA ALA A 184 -0.76 19.71 13.28
C ALA A 184 0.53 19.48 12.46
N PRO A 185 0.65 18.38 11.74
CA PRO A 185 1.75 18.20 10.79
C PRO A 185 1.77 19.33 9.76
N ASP A 186 2.98 19.72 9.37
CA ASP A 186 3.21 20.74 8.34
C ASP A 186 3.67 20.05 7.06
N ASP A 187 2.86 20.16 6.01
CA ASP A 187 3.11 19.53 4.71
C ASP A 187 4.37 20.09 4.01
N GLU A 188 4.85 21.29 4.36
CA GLU A 188 6.11 21.79 3.83
C GLU A 188 7.31 20.94 4.27
N THR A 189 7.19 20.23 5.39
CA THR A 189 8.23 19.35 5.93
C THR A 189 8.67 18.28 4.93
N VAL A 190 7.76 17.74 4.12
CA VAL A 190 8.08 16.68 3.13
C VAL A 190 8.93 17.20 1.96
N THR A 191 8.97 18.51 1.75
CA THR A 191 9.70 19.12 0.63
C THR A 191 11.14 19.52 0.97
N THR A 192 11.56 19.33 2.22
CA THR A 192 12.89 19.75 2.68
C THR A 192 14.01 19.01 1.92
N PRO A 193 15.15 19.67 1.65
CA PRO A 193 16.27 19.05 0.94
C PRO A 193 16.83 17.79 1.62
N GLY A 194 16.76 17.72 2.96
CA GLY A 194 17.18 16.55 3.74
C GLY A 194 16.30 15.34 3.43
N VAL A 195 14.99 15.52 3.52
CA VAL A 195 14.00 14.47 3.25
C VAL A 195 14.09 13.99 1.80
N ARG A 196 14.23 14.90 0.83
CA ARG A 196 14.39 14.52 -0.59
C ARG A 196 15.66 13.69 -0.83
N ARG A 197 16.78 14.02 -0.20
CA ARG A 197 18.02 13.23 -0.32
C ARG A 197 17.84 11.84 0.29
N ALA A 198 17.10 11.71 1.39
CA ALA A 198 16.87 10.44 2.07
C ALA A 198 16.13 9.42 1.19
N ALA A 199 15.32 9.86 0.22
CA ALA A 199 14.57 9.00 -0.70
C ALA A 199 15.43 7.94 -1.40
N GLN A 200 16.70 8.25 -1.72
CA GLN A 200 17.64 7.34 -2.36
C GLN A 200 18.05 6.16 -1.48
N SER A 201 17.75 6.24 -0.20
CA SER A 201 18.16 5.27 0.83
C SER A 201 16.96 4.50 1.41
N ILE A 202 15.79 4.68 0.82
CA ILE A 202 14.56 4.02 1.28
C ILE A 202 14.19 2.96 0.27
N VAL A 203 13.93 1.76 0.78
CA VAL A 203 13.68 0.59 -0.04
C VAL A 203 12.32 -0.03 0.27
N LYS A 204 11.64 -0.52 -0.75
CA LYS A 204 10.50 -1.42 -0.59
C LYS A 204 11.04 -2.80 -0.23
N VAL A 205 10.51 -3.40 0.83
CA VAL A 205 10.86 -4.74 1.29
C VAL A 205 9.70 -5.67 0.96
N ARG A 206 10.00 -6.79 0.32
CA ARG A 206 9.04 -7.88 0.11
C ARG A 206 9.61 -9.17 0.61
N SER A 207 8.79 -9.93 1.30
CA SER A 207 9.16 -11.23 1.85
C SER A 207 8.13 -12.30 1.48
N ARG A 208 8.60 -13.54 1.38
CA ARG A 208 7.76 -14.71 1.18
C ARG A 208 7.98 -15.72 2.28
N ALA A 209 6.90 -16.11 2.90
CA ALA A 209 6.84 -17.11 3.96
C ALA A 209 5.96 -18.29 3.51
N PRO A 210 6.47 -19.23 2.68
CA PRO A 210 5.65 -20.31 2.13
C PRO A 210 5.03 -21.22 3.19
N ARG A 211 5.68 -21.36 4.37
CA ARG A 211 5.12 -22.13 5.49
C ARG A 211 3.90 -21.47 6.11
N CYS A 212 3.75 -20.16 5.91
CA CYS A 212 2.65 -19.35 6.41
C CYS A 212 1.59 -19.09 5.32
N ASP A 213 1.82 -19.57 4.10
CA ASP A 213 1.05 -19.22 2.89
C ASP A 213 0.85 -17.71 2.77
N ARG A 214 1.93 -16.95 3.07
CA ARG A 214 1.88 -15.49 3.17
C ARG A 214 3.02 -14.82 2.41
N ALA A 215 2.71 -13.72 1.74
CA ALA A 215 3.67 -12.71 1.33
C ALA A 215 3.44 -11.45 2.19
N SER A 216 4.53 -10.82 2.63
CA SER A 216 4.46 -9.59 3.41
C SER A 216 5.25 -8.49 2.71
N GLU A 217 4.78 -7.27 2.89
CA GLU A 217 5.35 -6.07 2.31
C GLU A 217 5.58 -5.03 3.39
N GLY A 218 6.60 -4.23 3.17
CA GLY A 218 6.95 -3.16 4.06
C GLY A 218 7.99 -2.24 3.45
N THR A 219 8.53 -1.42 4.29
CA THR A 219 9.58 -0.47 3.97
C THR A 219 10.84 -0.83 4.74
N GLY A 220 11.99 -0.45 4.22
CA GLY A 220 13.26 -0.48 4.92
C GLY A 220 14.09 0.75 4.58
N TRP A 221 15.14 0.99 5.34
CA TRP A 221 16.08 2.07 5.10
C TRP A 221 17.52 1.59 5.22
N VAL A 222 18.39 2.15 4.40
CA VAL A 222 19.81 1.76 4.36
C VAL A 222 20.49 2.26 5.62
N SER A 223 20.82 1.34 6.53
CA SER A 223 21.40 1.64 7.84
C SER A 223 22.92 1.68 7.84
N SER A 224 23.54 0.94 6.92
CA SER A 224 24.98 0.96 6.63
C SER A 224 25.26 0.37 5.26
N ARG A 225 26.51 0.32 4.82
CA ARG A 225 26.87 -0.25 3.52
C ARG A 225 26.34 -1.67 3.39
N HIS A 226 25.53 -1.94 2.34
CA HIS A 226 24.90 -3.24 2.06
C HIS A 226 23.98 -3.74 3.19
N ARG A 227 23.44 -2.85 4.04
CA ARG A 227 22.54 -3.21 5.13
C ARG A 227 21.29 -2.37 5.10
N VAL A 228 20.16 -3.03 5.34
CA VAL A 228 18.84 -2.42 5.42
C VAL A 228 18.23 -2.78 6.77
N ALA A 229 17.72 -1.79 7.50
CA ALA A 229 16.89 -1.99 8.68
C ALA A 229 15.41 -2.02 8.25
N THR A 230 14.65 -2.92 8.85
CA THR A 230 13.19 -3.06 8.66
C THR A 230 12.57 -3.70 9.91
N ASN A 231 11.24 -3.89 9.96
CA ASN A 231 10.63 -4.61 11.07
C ASN A 231 10.78 -6.13 10.96
N ALA A 232 10.77 -6.80 12.11
CA ALA A 232 10.79 -8.26 12.16
C ALA A 232 9.52 -8.86 11.56
N HIS A 233 8.33 -8.29 11.83
CA HIS A 233 7.06 -8.80 11.29
C HIS A 233 7.00 -8.75 9.75
N VAL A 234 7.73 -7.84 9.11
CA VAL A 234 7.82 -7.76 7.63
C VAL A 234 8.51 -8.99 7.04
N VAL A 235 9.44 -9.60 7.77
CA VAL A 235 10.23 -10.73 7.30
C VAL A 235 10.02 -12.01 8.10
N ALA A 236 9.04 -12.05 8.99
CA ALA A 236 8.74 -13.19 9.86
C ALA A 236 8.39 -14.45 9.06
N GLY A 237 8.97 -15.59 9.43
CA GLY A 237 8.74 -16.90 8.78
C GLY A 237 9.21 -16.97 7.33
N SER A 238 9.82 -15.92 6.78
CA SER A 238 10.21 -15.87 5.37
C SER A 238 11.50 -16.65 5.09
N ASN A 239 11.56 -17.23 3.89
CA ASN A 239 12.75 -17.84 3.32
C ASN A 239 13.30 -17.06 2.11
N GLN A 240 12.53 -16.12 1.61
CA GLN A 240 12.91 -15.22 0.50
C GLN A 240 12.59 -13.80 0.87
N VAL A 241 13.57 -12.93 0.80
CA VAL A 241 13.42 -11.49 1.01
C VAL A 241 14.08 -10.76 -0.15
N THR A 242 13.39 -9.77 -0.68
CA THR A 242 13.92 -8.88 -1.72
C THR A 242 13.73 -7.43 -1.31
N VAL A 243 14.62 -6.57 -1.79
CA VAL A 243 14.50 -5.12 -1.62
C VAL A 243 14.58 -4.41 -2.96
N GLN A 244 13.93 -3.27 -3.05
CA GLN A 244 13.85 -2.47 -4.27
C GLN A 244 14.01 -0.99 -3.91
N VAL A 245 15.09 -0.35 -4.38
CA VAL A 245 15.38 1.06 -4.05
C VAL A 245 14.33 1.96 -4.67
N GLY A 246 13.74 2.85 -3.87
CA GLY A 246 12.69 3.75 -4.33
C GLY A 246 11.41 3.04 -4.83
N GLY A 247 11.27 1.73 -4.58
CA GLY A 247 10.11 0.93 -5.02
C GLY A 247 10.07 0.64 -6.52
N SER A 248 11.12 0.97 -7.27
CA SER A 248 11.19 0.79 -8.72
C SER A 248 12.55 0.20 -9.15
N GLY A 249 12.65 -0.32 -10.38
CA GLY A 249 13.90 -0.90 -10.91
C GLY A 249 14.15 -2.35 -10.42
N ALA A 250 15.42 -2.74 -10.34
CA ALA A 250 15.81 -4.11 -10.03
C ALA A 250 15.46 -4.52 -8.59
N ARG A 251 14.98 -5.74 -8.44
CA ARG A 251 14.79 -6.39 -7.13
C ARG A 251 16.11 -7.04 -6.72
N LEU A 252 16.66 -6.63 -5.61
CA LEU A 252 17.89 -7.15 -5.05
C LEU A 252 17.56 -8.21 -4.00
N GLN A 253 18.29 -9.33 -4.05
CA GLN A 253 18.16 -10.39 -3.06
C GLN A 253 18.69 -9.90 -1.70
N ALA A 254 17.94 -10.19 -0.65
CA ALA A 254 18.27 -9.82 0.71
C ALA A 254 18.27 -11.07 1.60
N ARG A 255 19.13 -11.07 2.60
CA ARG A 255 19.21 -12.11 3.61
C ARG A 255 19.09 -11.49 5.00
N VAL A 256 18.18 -11.99 5.83
CA VAL A 256 18.07 -11.57 7.22
C VAL A 256 19.34 -11.99 7.96
N VAL A 257 20.03 -11.04 8.61
CA VAL A 257 21.26 -11.29 9.37
C VAL A 257 21.12 -11.00 10.86
N SER A 258 20.14 -10.19 11.24
CA SER A 258 19.76 -9.98 12.64
C SER A 258 18.24 -9.90 12.71
N TYR A 259 17.65 -10.52 13.74
CA TYR A 259 16.21 -10.64 13.88
C TYR A 259 15.82 -10.62 15.36
N ASP A 260 14.94 -9.73 15.74
CA ASP A 260 14.43 -9.58 17.11
C ASP A 260 12.91 -9.42 17.08
N PRO A 261 12.15 -10.49 17.41
CA PRO A 261 10.70 -10.46 17.40
C PRO A 261 10.10 -9.65 18.56
N ASP A 262 10.82 -9.49 19.65
CA ASP A 262 10.35 -8.74 20.82
C ASP A 262 10.48 -7.25 20.60
N MET A 263 11.56 -6.80 19.96
CA MET A 263 11.76 -5.42 19.54
C MET A 263 10.99 -5.07 18.27
N ASP A 264 10.59 -6.07 17.51
CA ASP A 264 10.05 -5.94 16.14
C ASP A 264 11.03 -5.28 15.18
N LEU A 265 12.27 -5.77 15.13
CA LEU A 265 13.32 -5.22 14.31
C LEU A 265 14.13 -6.31 13.61
N ALA A 266 14.53 -6.06 12.37
CA ALA A 266 15.39 -6.92 11.58
C ALA A 266 16.43 -6.12 10.80
N VAL A 267 17.61 -6.73 10.56
CA VAL A 267 18.63 -6.19 9.65
C VAL A 267 18.84 -7.18 8.51
N LEU A 268 18.83 -6.65 7.30
CA LEU A 268 19.03 -7.39 6.05
C LEU A 268 20.40 -7.11 5.48
N ALA A 269 21.11 -8.15 5.04
CA ALA A 269 22.29 -8.03 4.18
C ALA A 269 21.84 -8.06 2.72
N VAL A 270 22.24 -7.05 1.96
CA VAL A 270 21.91 -6.89 0.54
C VAL A 270 23.18 -6.57 -0.24
N PRO A 271 23.92 -7.60 -0.70
CA PRO A 271 25.26 -7.42 -1.29
C PRO A 271 25.31 -6.44 -2.47
N ASP A 272 24.28 -6.46 -3.31
CA ASP A 272 24.19 -5.64 -4.53
C ASP A 272 23.59 -4.26 -4.31
N LEU A 273 23.37 -3.85 -3.05
CA LEU A 273 22.79 -2.54 -2.73
C LEU A 273 23.86 -1.43 -2.77
N HIS A 274 23.68 -0.47 -3.65
CA HIS A 274 24.59 0.67 -3.83
C HIS A 274 23.96 2.02 -3.41
N ALA A 275 22.97 2.00 -2.51
CA ALA A 275 22.36 3.20 -1.97
C ALA A 275 23.11 3.74 -0.75
N PRO A 276 23.14 5.07 -0.52
CA PRO A 276 23.82 5.68 0.63
C PRO A 276 23.14 5.32 1.94
N ALA A 277 23.91 5.20 3.02
CA ALA A 277 23.35 4.95 4.35
C ALA A 277 22.78 6.23 4.97
N LEU A 278 21.65 6.10 5.67
CA LEU A 278 21.07 7.18 6.48
C LEU A 278 21.73 7.23 7.86
N THR A 279 21.88 8.43 8.38
CA THR A 279 22.37 8.65 9.73
C THR A 279 21.19 8.65 10.71
N MET A 280 21.33 7.98 11.84
CA MET A 280 20.35 8.04 12.92
C MET A 280 20.48 9.35 13.70
N ALA A 281 19.38 10.06 13.90
CA ALA A 281 19.32 11.24 14.74
C ALA A 281 19.67 10.90 16.22
N SER A 282 20.21 11.83 16.95
CA SER A 282 20.54 11.65 18.36
C SER A 282 19.28 11.53 19.23
N ALA A 283 18.38 12.48 19.11
CA ALA A 283 17.09 12.52 19.78
C ALA A 283 16.14 13.44 18.99
N VAL A 284 14.85 13.29 19.21
CA VAL A 284 13.79 14.20 18.80
C VAL A 284 13.01 14.62 20.04
N LYS A 285 12.36 15.78 19.98
CA LYS A 285 11.57 16.36 21.08
C LYS A 285 10.09 16.37 20.72
N ASP A 286 9.28 16.54 21.73
CA ASP A 286 7.84 16.76 21.57
C ASP A 286 7.61 18.03 20.74
N GLY A 287 6.75 17.92 19.74
CA GLY A 287 6.47 19.00 18.80
C GLY A 287 7.40 19.06 17.59
N ASP A 288 8.48 18.27 17.53
CA ASP A 288 9.37 18.27 16.37
C ASP A 288 8.64 17.79 15.11
N PRO A 289 8.80 18.53 13.98
CA PRO A 289 8.28 18.10 12.69
C PRO A 289 9.12 16.95 12.13
N THR A 290 8.45 15.94 11.63
CA THR A 290 9.05 14.72 11.09
C THR A 290 8.29 14.26 9.84
N VAL A 291 8.83 13.27 9.15
CA VAL A 291 8.22 12.70 7.93
C VAL A 291 8.24 11.17 8.03
N VAL A 292 7.09 10.57 7.86
CA VAL A 292 6.95 9.13 7.62
C VAL A 292 7.25 8.86 6.15
N ALA A 293 8.25 8.05 5.87
CA ALA A 293 8.66 7.74 4.51
C ALA A 293 8.56 6.24 4.24
N GLY A 294 7.90 5.85 3.14
CA GLY A 294 7.72 4.44 2.85
C GLY A 294 6.86 4.15 1.62
N PHE A 295 6.35 2.91 1.58
CA PHE A 295 5.57 2.37 0.48
C PHE A 295 4.20 1.89 1.01
N PRO A 296 3.30 2.83 1.37
CA PRO A 296 2.01 2.45 1.93
C PRO A 296 1.20 1.63 0.94
N LEU A 297 0.58 0.56 1.44
CA LEU A 297 -0.36 -0.32 0.71
C LEU A 297 0.25 -0.92 -0.59
N ASP A 298 1.54 -1.28 -0.55
CA ASP A 298 2.35 -1.70 -1.70
C ASP A 298 2.41 -0.67 -2.85
N GLY A 299 1.97 0.55 -2.57
CA GLY A 299 1.95 1.67 -3.51
C GLY A 299 3.33 2.23 -3.83
N PRO A 300 3.36 3.41 -4.49
CA PRO A 300 4.60 4.14 -4.77
C PRO A 300 5.23 4.68 -3.49
N TYR A 301 6.47 5.17 -3.64
CA TYR A 301 7.14 5.88 -2.56
C TYR A 301 6.37 7.13 -2.16
N THR A 302 6.04 7.22 -0.87
CA THR A 302 5.20 8.29 -0.32
C THR A 302 5.85 8.90 0.91
N LEU A 303 5.66 10.20 1.07
CA LEU A 303 6.07 11.01 2.22
C LEU A 303 4.83 11.57 2.90
N GLU A 304 4.71 11.36 4.20
CA GLU A 304 3.60 11.89 5.01
C GLU A 304 4.18 12.74 6.14
N ALA A 305 3.75 13.97 6.26
CA ALA A 305 4.15 14.85 7.36
C ALA A 305 3.62 14.29 8.69
N ALA A 306 4.44 14.38 9.73
CA ALA A 306 4.08 13.96 11.07
C ALA A 306 4.74 14.86 12.11
N THR A 307 4.14 14.94 13.30
CA THR A 307 4.70 15.67 14.46
C THR A 307 4.89 14.70 15.61
N VAL A 308 6.03 14.75 16.27
CA VAL A 308 6.31 13.94 17.47
C VAL A 308 5.41 14.41 18.61
N ARG A 309 4.63 13.49 19.18
CA ARG A 309 3.81 13.75 20.37
C ARG A 309 4.60 13.56 21.67
N GLY A 310 5.55 12.64 21.64
CA GLY A 310 6.38 12.30 22.79
C GLY A 310 6.98 10.91 22.70
N SER A 311 7.90 10.60 23.59
CA SER A 311 8.44 9.27 23.82
C SER A 311 7.71 8.61 24.99
N ILE A 312 7.25 7.38 24.79
CA ILE A 312 6.54 6.61 25.83
C ILE A 312 7.09 5.18 25.92
N MET A 313 6.99 4.59 27.12
CA MET A 313 7.25 3.16 27.34
C MET A 313 5.93 2.41 27.12
N ALA A 314 5.81 1.77 25.97
CA ALA A 314 4.62 1.04 25.58
C ALA A 314 4.71 -0.44 25.95
N ARG A 315 3.68 -0.95 26.63
CA ARG A 315 3.55 -2.36 26.94
C ARG A 315 2.57 -3.02 25.96
N GLY A 316 3.05 -4.03 25.27
CA GLY A 316 2.25 -4.76 24.28
C GLY A 316 2.76 -6.18 24.10
N GLU A 317 2.28 -6.85 23.07
CA GLU A 317 2.73 -8.21 22.72
C GLU A 317 3.91 -8.15 21.74
N ASN A 318 4.73 -9.21 21.72
CA ASN A 318 5.68 -9.42 20.65
C ASN A 318 4.94 -9.74 19.33
N ILE A 319 5.67 -9.84 18.23
CA ILE A 319 5.05 -10.07 16.90
C ILE A 319 4.32 -11.42 16.77
N TYR A 320 4.50 -12.32 17.72
CA TYR A 320 3.84 -13.63 17.77
C TYR A 320 2.66 -13.68 18.73
N GLY A 321 2.42 -12.63 19.52
CA GLY A 321 1.39 -12.63 20.57
C GLY A 321 1.69 -13.59 21.74
N THR A 322 2.94 -14.06 21.89
CA THR A 322 3.32 -15.06 22.92
C THR A 322 3.83 -14.44 24.20
N ASP A 323 4.46 -13.27 24.11
CA ASP A 323 5.12 -12.64 25.24
C ASP A 323 4.77 -11.15 25.33
N THR A 324 4.65 -10.67 26.57
CA THR A 324 4.48 -9.24 26.82
C THR A 324 5.84 -8.56 26.83
N VAL A 325 5.98 -7.53 26.03
CA VAL A 325 7.21 -6.75 25.87
C VAL A 325 6.98 -5.28 26.19
N VAL A 326 8.04 -4.59 26.58
CA VAL A 326 8.02 -3.15 26.80
C VAL A 326 8.98 -2.49 25.79
N ARG A 327 8.47 -1.53 25.02
CA ARG A 327 9.25 -0.82 23.99
C ARG A 327 9.22 0.67 24.25
N GLU A 328 10.37 1.32 24.09
CA GLU A 328 10.43 2.78 23.99
C GLU A 328 10.04 3.21 22.58
N ILE A 329 8.94 3.92 22.46
CA ILE A 329 8.37 4.32 21.16
C ILE A 329 8.14 5.83 21.12
N LEU A 330 8.17 6.37 19.91
CA LEU A 330 7.70 7.71 19.60
C LEU A 330 6.23 7.64 19.19
N SER A 331 5.37 8.35 19.88
CA SER A 331 3.99 8.60 19.47
C SER A 331 3.97 9.78 18.51
N LEU A 332 3.24 9.64 17.41
CA LEU A 332 3.23 10.60 16.31
C LEU A 332 1.80 11.09 16.06
N ARG A 333 1.66 12.37 15.78
CA ARG A 333 0.49 12.91 15.09
C ARG A 333 0.80 12.88 13.60
N GLY A 334 0.14 12.01 12.85
CA GLY A 334 0.36 11.80 11.42
C GLY A 334 -0.26 10.50 10.96
N THR A 335 -0.36 10.32 9.66
CA THR A 335 -0.95 9.11 9.06
C THR A 335 0.12 8.04 8.85
N VAL A 336 -0.10 6.87 9.45
CA VAL A 336 0.70 5.66 9.21
C VAL A 336 -0.22 4.61 8.61
N ARG A 337 0.21 3.99 7.51
CA ARG A 337 -0.56 2.97 6.77
C ARG A 337 0.22 1.66 6.70
N PRO A 338 -0.49 0.50 6.50
CA PRO A 338 0.18 -0.75 6.12
C PRO A 338 1.18 -0.52 5.00
N GLY A 339 2.36 -1.16 5.06
CA GLY A 339 3.46 -0.90 4.13
C GLY A 339 4.46 0.18 4.58
N ASN A 340 4.09 1.09 5.49
CA ASN A 340 5.07 1.98 6.13
C ASN A 340 5.94 1.24 7.17
N SER A 341 5.54 0.06 7.62
CA SER A 341 6.29 -0.78 8.59
C SER A 341 7.73 -0.99 8.16
N GLY A 342 8.68 -0.73 9.06
CA GLY A 342 10.12 -0.80 8.80
C GLY A 342 10.70 0.47 8.15
N GLY A 343 9.86 1.39 7.70
CA GLY A 343 10.27 2.66 7.12
C GLY A 343 10.83 3.64 8.16
N PRO A 344 11.67 4.59 7.74
CA PRO A 344 12.21 5.59 8.63
C PRO A 344 11.18 6.67 8.95
N LEU A 345 11.16 7.10 10.21
CA LEU A 345 10.70 8.41 10.60
C LEU A 345 11.86 9.37 10.39
N LEU A 346 11.74 10.31 9.46
CA LEU A 346 12.81 11.25 9.12
C LEU A 346 12.65 12.58 9.85
N THR A 347 13.76 13.15 10.29
CA THR A 347 13.83 14.56 10.65
C THR A 347 13.89 15.44 9.41
N THR A 348 13.67 16.73 9.53
CA THR A 348 13.70 17.70 8.40
C THR A 348 15.06 17.77 7.69
N ASP A 349 16.15 17.41 8.38
CA ASP A 349 17.50 17.31 7.79
C ASP A 349 17.79 15.92 7.17
N GLY A 350 16.81 15.00 7.18
CA GLY A 350 16.87 13.69 6.54
C GLY A 350 17.55 12.59 7.36
N LYS A 351 17.71 12.77 8.65
CA LYS A 351 18.19 11.72 9.56
C LYS A 351 17.05 10.85 10.04
N VAL A 352 17.34 9.62 10.39
CA VAL A 352 16.35 8.69 10.95
C VAL A 352 16.13 9.01 12.43
N ALA A 353 14.92 9.43 12.79
CA ALA A 353 14.49 9.66 14.17
C ALA A 353 14.00 8.38 14.86
N GLY A 354 13.45 7.45 14.09
CA GLY A 354 12.93 6.16 14.54
C GLY A 354 12.55 5.26 13.36
N THR A 355 12.08 4.05 13.65
CA THR A 355 11.60 3.11 12.65
C THR A 355 10.09 2.89 12.86
N ILE A 356 9.29 3.20 11.84
CA ILE A 356 7.82 3.03 11.87
C ILE A 356 7.50 1.55 12.04
N PHE A 357 6.58 1.21 12.95
CA PHE A 357 6.22 -0.18 13.16
C PHE A 357 4.73 -0.42 13.38
N ALA A 358 3.96 0.61 13.74
CA ALA A 358 2.55 0.45 14.06
C ALA A 358 1.77 1.76 13.93
N ARG A 359 0.44 1.61 13.95
CA ARG A 359 -0.53 2.72 14.08
C ARG A 359 -1.52 2.44 15.19
N SER A 360 -2.19 3.48 15.67
CA SER A 360 -3.34 3.36 16.56
C SER A 360 -4.52 2.71 15.85
N THR A 361 -5.21 1.81 16.54
CA THR A 361 -6.50 1.26 16.10
C THR A 361 -7.67 2.15 16.49
N ALA A 362 -7.52 2.95 17.55
CA ALA A 362 -8.54 3.86 18.07
C ALA A 362 -8.48 5.27 17.46
N GLN A 363 -7.29 5.71 17.02
CA GLN A 363 -7.05 7.09 16.57
C GLN A 363 -6.41 7.14 15.17
N PRO A 364 -7.16 7.46 14.10
CA PRO A 364 -6.71 7.37 12.72
C PRO A 364 -5.46 8.19 12.37
N GLN A 365 -5.18 9.27 13.13
CA GLN A 365 -4.02 10.14 12.93
C GLN A 365 -2.93 9.91 14.00
N THR A 366 -2.81 8.70 14.51
CA THR A 366 -1.76 8.34 15.46
C THR A 366 -0.96 7.17 14.94
N GLY A 367 0.34 7.40 14.75
CA GLY A 367 1.32 6.40 14.38
C GLY A 367 2.37 6.22 15.47
N TYR A 368 3.15 5.14 15.34
CA TYR A 368 4.18 4.78 16.31
C TYR A 368 5.48 4.39 15.61
N ALA A 369 6.60 4.88 16.13
CA ALA A 369 7.93 4.51 15.69
C ALA A 369 8.77 3.99 16.86
N LEU A 370 9.54 2.93 16.64
CA LEU A 370 10.55 2.48 17.59
C LEU A 370 11.61 3.57 17.76
N SER A 371 11.95 3.91 19.01
CA SER A 371 12.93 4.96 19.26
C SER A 371 14.36 4.54 18.89
N ASN A 372 15.18 5.50 18.49
CA ASN A 372 16.59 5.25 18.25
C ASN A 372 17.36 4.84 19.51
N ASN A 373 16.90 5.22 20.70
CA ASN A 373 17.55 4.81 21.94
C ASN A 373 17.52 3.30 22.10
N GLN A 374 16.38 2.69 21.75
CA GLN A 374 16.20 1.25 21.82
C GLN A 374 16.86 0.52 20.64
N THR A 375 16.72 1.02 19.42
CA THR A 375 17.07 0.28 18.18
C THR A 375 18.53 0.41 17.78
N ARG A 376 19.21 1.48 18.16
CA ARG A 376 20.57 1.84 17.71
C ARG A 376 21.60 0.73 17.93
N LYS A 377 21.60 0.10 19.11
CA LYS A 377 22.56 -0.98 19.43
C LYS A 377 22.36 -2.18 18.53
N PHE A 378 21.12 -2.60 18.32
CA PHE A 378 20.77 -3.73 17.47
C PHE A 378 21.14 -3.48 16.00
N ILE A 379 20.78 -2.32 15.46
CA ILE A 379 21.07 -1.95 14.07
C ILE A 379 22.59 -1.87 13.82
N ARG A 380 23.36 -1.33 14.76
CA ARG A 380 24.83 -1.28 14.67
C ARG A 380 25.47 -2.66 14.74
N ALA A 381 24.96 -3.55 15.58
CA ALA A 381 25.44 -4.93 15.65
C ALA A 381 25.18 -5.64 14.33
N GLY A 382 23.98 -5.55 13.78
CA GLY A 382 23.61 -6.14 12.51
C GLY A 382 24.38 -5.63 11.29
N ALA A 383 25.05 -4.46 11.43
CA ALA A 383 25.92 -3.95 10.36
C ALA A 383 27.10 -4.89 10.07
N ASN A 384 27.58 -5.63 11.06
CA ASN A 384 28.73 -6.53 10.97
C ASN A 384 28.33 -8.01 10.85
N ASP A 385 27.03 -8.35 11.06
CA ASP A 385 26.57 -9.72 10.98
C ASP A 385 26.60 -10.23 9.54
N THR A 386 27.17 -11.41 9.37
CA THR A 386 27.30 -12.08 8.08
C THR A 386 26.53 -13.39 7.99
N THR A 387 26.15 -13.95 9.12
CA THR A 387 25.42 -15.22 9.22
C THR A 387 23.93 -14.98 9.02
N ALA A 388 23.23 -15.89 8.33
CA ALA A 388 21.78 -15.85 8.22
C ALA A 388 21.13 -16.05 9.60
N ALA A 389 20.24 -15.14 9.97
CA ALA A 389 19.41 -15.30 11.14
C ALA A 389 18.11 -16.06 10.80
N ALA A 390 17.62 -16.88 11.73
CA ALA A 390 16.32 -17.49 11.59
C ALA A 390 15.23 -16.42 11.73
N THR A 391 14.24 -16.47 10.86
CA THR A 391 13.12 -15.51 10.82
C THR A 391 11.90 -15.93 11.66
N GLY A 392 12.09 -16.93 12.51
CA GLY A 392 11.08 -17.45 13.44
C GLY A 392 9.86 -18.07 12.76
N TRP A 393 8.71 -17.83 13.36
CA TRP A 393 7.41 -18.39 12.96
C TRP A 393 6.56 -17.40 12.22
N CYS A 394 5.33 -17.80 11.87
CA CYS A 394 4.33 -16.90 11.30
C CYS A 394 3.82 -15.94 12.38
N THR A 395 3.65 -14.69 12.03
CA THR A 395 3.01 -13.70 12.92
C THR A 395 1.52 -14.01 13.11
N VAL A 396 0.97 -13.72 14.29
CA VAL A 396 -0.48 -13.64 14.49
C VAL A 396 -0.97 -12.35 13.85
N GLY A 397 -1.80 -12.43 12.82
CA GLY A 397 -2.37 -11.27 12.16
C GLY A 397 -3.46 -11.68 11.20
#